data_61159a0158d0a24ac4e81b412082d093
#
_entry.id   61159a0158d0a24ac4e81b412082d093
#
_cell.length_a   1.000
_cell.length_b   1.000
_cell.length_c   1.000
_cell.angle_alpha   90.00
_cell.angle_beta   90.00
_cell.angle_gamma   90.00
#
_symmetry.space_group_name_H-M   'P 1'
#
loop_
_entity.id
_entity.type
_entity.pdbx_description
1 polymer ?
#
loop_
_entity_poly.entity_id
_entity_poly.type
_entity_poly.pdbx_seq_one_letter_code
_entity_poly.pdbx_strand_id
1 'polypeptide(L)'
;MYLNKRIDSKELGTYILGQVVGAILGSFAFLAITGDNATLGQNVVADGYSLVTGFLVEVILTFIFILVILTVTSSRKGNAQLAGLVIGLTLTLIHFVGIPVTGMSANPARSLAPALLAGGDALSQI
;
A
#
# COMPACT_ATOMS: atom_id res chain seq x y z
N MET A 1 3.88 -3.09 -13.55
CA MET A 1 3.16 -3.94 -14.51
C MET A 1 2.95 -3.24 -15.84
N TYR A 2 2.34 -2.05 -15.88
CA TYR A 2 2.09 -1.29 -17.12
C TYR A 2 3.39 -0.94 -17.87
N LEU A 3 4.38 -0.34 -17.21
CA LEU A 3 5.68 -0.01 -17.80
C LEU A 3 6.42 -1.23 -18.37
N ASN A 4 6.20 -2.40 -17.81
CA ASN A 4 6.76 -3.66 -18.29
C ASN A 4 5.87 -4.36 -19.33
N LYS A 5 4.86 -3.66 -19.87
CA LYS A 5 3.92 -4.15 -20.88
C LYS A 5 3.24 -5.48 -20.50
N ARG A 6 2.98 -5.70 -19.21
CA ARG A 6 2.27 -6.90 -18.69
C ARG A 6 0.77 -6.69 -18.58
N ILE A 7 0.33 -5.44 -18.61
CA ILE A 7 -1.08 -5.03 -18.65
C ILE A 7 -1.23 -3.86 -19.61
N ASP A 8 -2.37 -3.74 -20.24
CA ASP A 8 -2.71 -2.62 -21.12
C ASP A 8 -3.30 -1.44 -20.34
N SER A 9 -3.58 -0.32 -21.03
CA SER A 9 -4.12 0.89 -20.41
C SER A 9 -5.54 0.70 -19.86
N LYS A 10 -6.34 -0.16 -20.49
CA LYS A 10 -7.72 -0.45 -20.05
C LYS A 10 -7.70 -1.29 -18.80
N GLU A 11 -6.87 -2.33 -18.77
CA GLU A 11 -6.65 -3.14 -17.59
C GLU A 11 -6.11 -2.31 -16.43
N LEU A 12 -5.14 -1.41 -16.67
CA LEU A 12 -4.62 -0.49 -15.66
C LEU A 12 -5.73 0.35 -15.05
N GLY A 13 -6.59 0.97 -15.88
CA GLY A 13 -7.72 1.76 -15.40
C GLY A 13 -8.70 0.95 -14.56
N THR A 14 -9.02 -0.28 -14.97
CA THR A 14 -9.89 -1.19 -14.22
C THR A 14 -9.26 -1.56 -12.86
N TYR A 15 -7.96 -1.85 -12.82
CA TYR A 15 -7.25 -2.13 -11.58
C TYR A 15 -7.26 -0.94 -10.62
N ILE A 16 -6.96 0.26 -11.10
CA ILE A 16 -6.97 1.48 -10.26
C ILE A 16 -8.37 1.71 -9.69
N LEU A 17 -9.40 1.65 -10.53
CA LEU A 17 -10.78 1.84 -10.10
C LEU A 17 -11.19 0.79 -9.06
N GLY A 18 -10.91 -0.48 -9.33
CA GLY A 18 -11.21 -1.58 -8.41
C GLY A 18 -10.50 -1.43 -7.07
N GLN A 19 -9.23 -1.03 -7.05
CA GLN A 19 -8.49 -0.78 -5.83
C GLN A 19 -9.04 0.39 -5.03
N VAL A 20 -9.36 1.52 -5.67
CA VAL A 20 -9.90 2.71 -4.99
C VAL A 20 -11.27 2.40 -4.40
N VAL A 21 -12.18 1.82 -5.19
CA VAL A 21 -13.52 1.44 -4.71
C VAL A 21 -13.42 0.42 -3.57
N GLY A 22 -12.60 -0.62 -3.73
CA GLY A 22 -12.39 -1.63 -2.71
C GLY A 22 -11.81 -1.06 -1.41
N ALA A 23 -10.84 -0.14 -1.52
CA ALA A 23 -10.25 0.51 -0.36
C ALA A 23 -11.27 1.41 0.39
N ILE A 24 -12.11 2.16 -0.34
CA ILE A 24 -13.18 2.98 0.24
C ILE A 24 -14.19 2.07 0.97
N LEU A 25 -14.68 1.01 0.33
CA LEU A 25 -15.61 0.08 0.95
C LEU A 25 -15.00 -0.60 2.18
N GLY A 26 -13.72 -1.00 2.11
CA GLY A 26 -12.99 -1.57 3.24
C GLY A 26 -12.85 -0.60 4.41
N SER A 27 -12.56 0.68 4.14
CA SER A 27 -12.46 1.71 5.17
C SER A 27 -13.82 1.99 5.83
N PHE A 28 -14.91 2.01 5.07
CA PHE A 28 -16.27 2.11 5.63
C PHE A 28 -16.65 0.90 6.47
N ALA A 29 -16.32 -0.32 6.01
CA ALA A 29 -16.58 -1.53 6.80
C ALA A 29 -15.80 -1.51 8.11
N PHE A 30 -14.54 -1.06 8.08
CA PHE A 30 -13.71 -0.94 9.28
C PHE A 30 -14.26 0.12 10.24
N LEU A 31 -14.67 1.28 9.72
CA LEU A 31 -15.34 2.32 10.50
C LEU A 31 -16.62 1.80 11.17
N ALA A 32 -17.43 1.02 10.45
CA ALA A 32 -18.64 0.42 11.00
C ALA A 32 -18.37 -0.58 12.14
N ILE A 33 -17.22 -1.26 12.10
CA ILE A 33 -16.79 -2.21 13.13
C ILE A 33 -16.21 -1.48 14.35
N THR A 34 -15.35 -0.49 14.13
CA THR A 34 -14.63 0.21 15.22
C THR A 34 -15.44 1.36 15.81
N GLY A 35 -16.32 1.98 15.04
CA GLY A 35 -17.07 3.18 15.44
C GLY A 35 -16.20 4.43 15.58
N ASP A 36 -14.92 4.38 15.17
CA ASP A 36 -13.94 5.44 15.35
C ASP A 36 -13.20 5.73 14.04
N ASN A 37 -13.27 6.97 13.58
CA ASN A 37 -12.58 7.45 12.40
C ASN A 37 -11.12 7.87 12.64
N ALA A 38 -10.69 7.98 13.90
CA ALA A 38 -9.31 8.34 14.24
C ALA A 38 -8.34 7.14 14.08
N THR A 39 -8.84 5.91 14.03
CA THR A 39 -8.04 4.67 14.00
C THR A 39 -8.32 3.79 12.79
N LEU A 40 -8.49 4.38 11.61
CA LEU A 40 -8.80 3.65 10.36
C LEU A 40 -7.58 3.04 9.67
N GLY A 41 -6.42 3.03 10.32
CA GLY A 41 -5.17 2.55 9.74
C GLY A 41 -4.61 3.49 8.68
N GLN A 42 -4.92 4.79 8.78
CA GLN A 42 -4.38 5.83 7.92
C GLN A 42 -2.86 5.93 8.05
N ASN A 43 -2.23 6.45 7.00
CA ASN A 43 -0.80 6.71 6.99
C ASN A 43 -0.53 8.12 7.46
N VAL A 44 0.31 8.24 8.48
CA VAL A 44 0.81 9.51 9.02
C VAL A 44 2.24 9.26 9.50
N VAL A 45 3.14 10.20 9.25
CA VAL A 45 4.50 10.11 9.78
C VAL A 45 4.43 10.25 11.30
N ALA A 46 4.97 9.25 12.01
CA ALA A 46 4.92 9.20 13.46
C ALA A 46 5.80 10.28 14.12
N ASP A 47 5.44 10.67 15.32
CA ASP A 47 6.20 11.63 16.11
C ASP A 47 7.68 11.20 16.24
N GLY A 48 8.56 12.18 16.09
CA GLY A 48 10.02 11.97 16.12
C GLY A 48 10.65 11.69 14.74
N TYR A 49 9.86 11.54 13.69
CA TYR A 49 10.36 11.40 12.31
C TYR A 49 10.03 12.63 11.48
N SER A 50 10.90 12.95 10.51
CA SER A 50 10.62 14.00 9.52
C SER A 50 9.79 13.46 8.35
N LEU A 51 9.08 14.33 7.63
CA LEU A 51 8.39 13.99 6.40
C LEU A 51 9.34 13.37 5.36
N VAL A 52 10.57 13.87 5.30
CA VAL A 52 11.61 13.33 4.41
C VAL A 52 11.96 11.89 4.81
N THR A 53 12.08 11.61 6.10
CA THR A 53 12.32 10.25 6.60
C THR A 53 11.16 9.33 6.23
N GLY A 54 9.93 9.76 6.46
CA GLY A 54 8.73 9.01 6.07
C GLY A 54 8.71 8.70 4.58
N PHE A 55 8.93 9.70 3.74
CA PHE A 55 9.00 9.53 2.28
C PHE A 55 10.09 8.53 1.86
N LEU A 56 11.30 8.63 2.41
CA LEU A 56 12.40 7.70 2.09
C LEU A 56 12.08 6.27 2.51
N VAL A 57 11.48 6.07 3.67
CA VAL A 57 11.07 4.74 4.14
C VAL A 57 10.03 4.13 3.19
N GLU A 58 8.99 4.88 2.81
CA GLU A 58 7.99 4.41 1.85
C GLU A 58 8.60 4.08 0.49
N VAL A 59 9.49 4.92 -0.04
CA VAL A 59 10.17 4.68 -1.33
C VAL A 59 11.01 3.41 -1.28
N ILE A 60 11.85 3.25 -0.26
CA ILE A 60 12.75 2.10 -0.16
C ILE A 60 11.96 0.80 0.02
N LEU A 61 11.01 0.78 0.94
CA LEU A 61 10.24 -0.43 1.24
C LEU A 61 9.32 -0.81 0.07
N THR A 62 8.69 0.16 -0.58
CA THR A 62 7.89 -0.08 -1.79
C THR A 62 8.76 -0.57 -2.95
N PHE A 63 9.96 -0.01 -3.13
CA PHE A 63 10.90 -0.48 -4.14
C PHE A 63 11.26 -1.95 -3.92
N ILE A 64 11.62 -2.34 -2.70
CA ILE A 64 11.93 -3.74 -2.35
C ILE A 64 10.72 -4.63 -2.65
N PHE A 65 9.53 -4.22 -2.24
CA PHE A 65 8.30 -4.98 -2.45
C PHE A 65 8.00 -5.20 -3.95
N ILE A 66 8.06 -4.14 -4.75
CA ILE A 66 7.84 -4.23 -6.20
C ILE A 66 8.91 -5.07 -6.88
N LEU A 67 10.18 -4.95 -6.46
CA LEU A 67 11.26 -5.78 -6.99
C LEU A 67 11.00 -7.27 -6.77
N VAL A 68 10.56 -7.65 -5.57
CA VAL A 68 10.19 -9.04 -5.24
C VAL A 68 9.00 -9.50 -6.10
N ILE A 69 7.93 -8.70 -6.22
CA ILE A 69 6.78 -9.02 -7.07
C ILE A 69 7.22 -9.29 -8.50
N LEU A 70 7.98 -8.36 -9.10
CA LEU A 70 8.43 -8.48 -10.48
C LEU A 70 9.33 -9.71 -10.70
N THR A 71 10.15 -10.05 -9.71
CA THR A 71 11.05 -11.20 -9.77
C THR A 71 10.29 -12.51 -9.67
N VAL A 72 9.45 -12.67 -8.63
CA VAL A 72 8.74 -13.93 -8.37
C VAL A 72 7.67 -14.23 -9.42
N THR A 73 7.11 -13.17 -10.05
CA THR A 73 6.13 -13.32 -11.15
C THR A 73 6.77 -13.31 -12.54
N SER A 74 8.11 -13.33 -12.63
CA SER A 74 8.82 -13.36 -13.90
C SER A 74 8.59 -14.69 -14.63
N SER A 75 8.32 -14.63 -15.95
CA SER A 75 8.16 -15.83 -16.78
C SER A 75 9.45 -16.66 -16.93
N ARG A 76 10.61 -16.04 -16.71
CA ARG A 76 11.91 -16.71 -16.87
C ARG A 76 12.49 -17.27 -15.57
N LYS A 77 12.30 -16.56 -14.45
CA LYS A 77 12.94 -16.87 -13.15
C LYS A 77 11.92 -16.93 -12.01
N GLY A 78 10.65 -16.67 -12.27
CA GLY A 78 9.60 -16.69 -11.26
C GLY A 78 9.18 -18.12 -10.89
N ASN A 79 8.49 -18.21 -9.77
CA ASN A 79 7.84 -19.45 -9.33
C ASN A 79 6.38 -19.12 -8.99
N ALA A 80 5.48 -19.45 -9.92
CA ALA A 80 4.06 -19.13 -9.80
C ALA A 80 3.41 -19.81 -8.57
N GLN A 81 3.88 -21.00 -8.19
CA GLN A 81 3.34 -21.74 -7.04
C GLN A 81 3.67 -21.06 -5.71
N LEU A 82 4.86 -20.47 -5.61
CA LEU A 82 5.32 -19.77 -4.39
C LEU A 82 5.06 -18.27 -4.42
N ALA A 83 4.60 -17.71 -5.54
CA ALA A 83 4.47 -16.27 -5.71
C ALA A 83 3.61 -15.62 -4.63
N GLY A 84 2.44 -16.20 -4.32
CA GLY A 84 1.55 -15.68 -3.29
C GLY A 84 2.20 -15.66 -1.90
N LEU A 85 2.87 -16.74 -1.54
CA LEU A 85 3.57 -16.85 -0.25
C LEU A 85 4.70 -15.83 -0.14
N VAL A 86 5.57 -15.74 -1.16
CA VAL A 86 6.71 -14.82 -1.18
C VAL A 86 6.26 -13.37 -1.12
N ILE A 87 5.23 -13.01 -1.91
CA ILE A 87 4.66 -11.65 -1.92
C ILE A 87 4.05 -11.32 -0.55
N GLY A 88 3.26 -12.24 0.03
CA GLY A 88 2.62 -12.04 1.33
C GLY A 88 3.63 -11.88 2.47
N LEU A 89 4.66 -12.74 2.53
CA LEU A 89 5.72 -12.62 3.52
C LEU A 89 6.52 -11.32 3.35
N THR A 90 6.82 -10.91 2.12
CA THR A 90 7.50 -9.65 1.87
C THR A 90 6.64 -8.46 2.32
N LEU A 91 5.35 -8.47 2.02
CA LEU A 91 4.42 -7.44 2.49
C LEU A 91 4.42 -7.35 4.02
N THR A 92 4.37 -8.49 4.71
CA THR A 92 4.45 -8.55 6.18
C THR A 92 5.76 -7.94 6.69
N LEU A 93 6.89 -8.31 6.11
CA LEU A 93 8.20 -7.81 6.52
C LEU A 93 8.34 -6.29 6.36
N ILE A 94 7.90 -5.73 5.22
CA ILE A 94 7.96 -4.27 5.03
C ILE A 94 7.03 -3.54 6.00
N HIS A 95 5.90 -4.14 6.40
CA HIS A 95 5.01 -3.56 7.41
C HIS A 95 5.64 -3.55 8.79
N PHE A 96 6.37 -4.58 9.21
CA PHE A 96 7.10 -4.55 10.49
C PHE A 96 8.10 -3.41 10.59
N VAL A 97 8.72 -3.04 9.47
CA VAL A 97 9.69 -1.93 9.43
C VAL A 97 8.99 -0.57 9.28
N GLY A 98 7.97 -0.50 8.42
CA GLY A 98 7.36 0.78 8.02
C GLY A 98 6.26 1.28 8.96
N ILE A 99 5.49 0.39 9.61
CA ILE A 99 4.39 0.80 10.51
C ILE A 99 4.83 1.79 11.59
N PRO A 100 5.95 1.57 12.31
CA PRO A 100 6.40 2.51 13.34
C PRO A 100 6.78 3.90 12.82
N VAL A 101 6.99 4.06 11.50
CA VAL A 101 7.45 5.31 10.89
C VAL A 101 6.34 6.05 10.17
N THR A 102 5.52 5.34 9.36
CA THR A 102 4.51 5.94 8.47
C THR A 102 3.14 5.25 8.54
N GLY A 103 2.99 4.19 9.32
CA GLY A 103 1.84 3.29 9.21
C GLY A 103 1.91 2.36 7.99
N MET A 104 2.96 2.41 7.20
CA MET A 104 3.29 1.67 5.98
C MET A 104 2.16 1.59 4.95
N SER A 105 2.36 2.23 3.82
CA SER A 105 1.38 2.24 2.71
C SER A 105 1.68 1.18 1.65
N ALA A 106 2.77 1.35 0.93
CA ALA A 106 3.11 0.63 -0.30
C ALA A 106 2.00 0.62 -1.39
N ASN A 107 0.89 1.33 -1.17
CA ASN A 107 -0.26 1.35 -2.07
C ASN A 107 -1.05 2.67 -1.94
N PRO A 108 -1.08 3.53 -2.98
CA PRO A 108 -1.80 4.81 -2.93
C PRO A 108 -3.30 4.68 -2.65
N ALA A 109 -3.97 3.67 -3.18
CA ALA A 109 -5.40 3.46 -2.93
C ALA A 109 -5.65 3.08 -1.46
N ARG A 110 -4.75 2.30 -0.86
CA ARG A 110 -4.79 1.92 0.56
C ARG A 110 -4.63 3.14 1.47
N SER A 111 -3.80 4.10 1.07
CA SER A 111 -3.61 5.33 1.86
C SER A 111 -4.75 6.32 1.69
N LEU A 112 -5.22 6.49 0.46
CA LEU A 112 -6.24 7.48 0.10
C LEU A 112 -7.57 7.25 0.86
N ALA A 113 -8.05 6.02 0.90
CA ALA A 113 -9.38 5.73 1.43
C ALA A 113 -9.52 6.04 2.93
N PRO A 114 -8.66 5.54 3.84
CA PRO A 114 -8.75 5.91 5.26
C PRO A 114 -8.44 7.38 5.50
N ALA A 115 -7.54 8.00 4.72
CA ALA A 115 -7.22 9.41 4.86
C ALA A 115 -8.39 10.33 4.50
N LEU A 116 -9.20 9.99 3.49
CA LEU A 116 -10.43 10.71 3.15
C LEU A 116 -11.46 10.69 4.29
N LEU A 117 -11.52 9.61 5.06
CA LEU A 117 -12.45 9.47 6.18
C LEU A 117 -11.90 10.08 7.46
N ALA A 118 -10.61 9.94 7.73
CA ALA A 118 -9.94 10.49 8.92
C ALA A 118 -9.71 12.01 8.80
N GLY A 119 -9.39 12.50 7.59
CA GLY A 119 -9.05 13.92 7.36
C GLY A 119 -7.71 14.33 7.99
N GLY A 120 -7.55 15.64 8.22
CA GLY A 120 -6.41 16.18 8.94
C GLY A 120 -5.05 15.85 8.33
N ASP A 121 -4.08 15.48 9.16
CA ASP A 121 -2.71 15.15 8.75
C ASP A 121 -2.65 13.94 7.81
N ALA A 122 -3.53 12.97 7.99
CA ALA A 122 -3.60 11.81 7.12
C ALA A 122 -3.87 12.20 5.66
N LEU A 123 -4.69 13.21 5.42
CA LEU A 123 -5.01 13.70 4.07
C LEU A 123 -3.90 14.60 3.50
N SER A 124 -3.22 15.37 4.36
CA SER A 124 -2.16 16.30 3.94
C SER A 124 -0.83 15.61 3.64
N GLN A 125 -0.64 14.38 4.09
CA GLN A 125 0.61 13.62 3.97
C GLN A 125 0.55 12.47 2.94
N ILE A 126 -0.53 12.39 2.12
CA ILE A 126 -0.64 11.38 1.05
C ILE A 126 0.32 11.68 -0.11
#